data_ddd4e854d729e5af7c407860236f727e
#
_entry.id   ddd4e854d729e5af7c407860236f727e
#
_cell.length_a   1.000
_cell.length_b   1.000
_cell.length_c   1.000
_cell.angle_alpha   90.00
_cell.angle_beta   90.00
_cell.angle_gamma   90.00
#
_symmetry.space_group_name_H-M   'P 1'
#
loop_
_entity.id
_entity.type
_entity.pdbx_description
1 polymer ?
#
loop_
_entity_poly.entity_id
_entity_poly.type
_entity_poly.pdbx_seq_one_letter_code
_entity_poly.pdbx_strand_id
1 'polypeptide(L)'
;MKLISNILKVTTFSVFLLIFFGDCKKEEYQIETVEFRNGSIKFKGTFYKPSSSAPYPVIVLAHGSGKGNRGSFYYTPYGEYFSKKGIAVLIFDKRGTGESGGIYDENPDFSLLAADLQEAFKYVINRQDVDKSKAGIIGISQAAWVIPIALQNLNNVAFTICTSCPMVAPYQSDLFQKGRQLKEEGFNDTDIVHILEYNRTVTEYVATFKDRQYVIDLKQKYKKEKWFKDLEYSPDLSPEDTLKTARYDHYRKSVFNPIPHWQKITSPLLFVYGMKDSHIPVNESIKIVQDSLANKSNMQIKTFDQEGHLLQSVKEPIEVLNYGIKHILQGKPKPSFEYLQFVNDYIRGKKK
;
A
#
# COMPACT_ATOMS: atom_id res chain seq x y z
N MET A 1 -27.30 91.43 28.13
CA MET A 1 -25.84 91.15 28.26
C MET A 1 -25.54 89.74 27.92
N LYS A 2 -24.58 89.54 26.98
CA LYS A 2 -23.89 88.33 26.51
C LYS A 2 -24.70 87.34 25.76
N LEU A 3 -24.58 87.41 24.42
CA LEU A 3 -24.69 86.40 23.42
C LEU A 3 -23.82 85.20 23.77
N ILE A 4 -24.32 83.99 23.55
CA ILE A 4 -23.47 82.82 23.34
C ILE A 4 -23.94 82.19 22.05
N SER A 5 -23.06 82.21 21.08
CA SER A 5 -23.10 81.59 19.77
C SER A 5 -23.01 80.06 19.88
N ASN A 6 -23.99 79.36 19.36
CA ASN A 6 -23.89 77.91 19.14
C ASN A 6 -23.35 77.61 17.77
N ILE A 7 -22.10 77.18 17.72
CA ILE A 7 -21.49 76.63 16.49
C ILE A 7 -21.89 75.17 16.38
N LEU A 8 -22.71 74.82 15.37
CA LEU A 8 -23.09 73.48 14.99
C LEU A 8 -21.91 72.85 14.28
N LYS A 9 -21.23 71.93 14.93
CA LYS A 9 -20.21 71.08 14.28
C LYS A 9 -20.92 69.91 13.61
N VAL A 10 -20.99 69.98 12.30
CA VAL A 10 -21.37 68.82 11.45
C VAL A 10 -20.16 67.89 11.36
N THR A 11 -20.20 66.77 12.08
CA THR A 11 -19.23 65.70 11.96
C THR A 11 -19.71 64.79 10.85
N THR A 12 -19.09 64.89 9.68
CA THR A 12 -19.20 63.91 8.58
C THR A 12 -18.61 62.58 8.99
N PHE A 13 -19.45 61.58 9.24
CA PHE A 13 -19.05 60.22 9.52
C PHE A 13 -18.79 59.54 8.17
N SER A 14 -17.51 59.51 7.74
CA SER A 14 -17.09 58.74 6.59
C SER A 14 -17.10 57.23 6.96
N VAL A 15 -18.13 56.51 6.53
CA VAL A 15 -18.17 55.06 6.61
C VAL A 15 -17.19 54.52 5.58
N PHE A 16 -16.01 54.15 6.00
CA PHE A 16 -15.08 53.36 5.19
C PHE A 16 -15.64 51.93 5.08
N LEU A 17 -16.32 51.65 3.98
CA LEU A 17 -16.72 50.30 3.62
C LEU A 17 -15.45 49.53 3.22
N LEU A 18 -14.80 48.88 4.19
CA LEU A 18 -13.76 47.89 3.94
C LEU A 18 -14.40 46.70 3.25
N ILE A 19 -14.41 46.70 1.92
CA ILE A 19 -14.67 45.55 1.11
C ILE A 19 -13.47 44.61 1.33
N PHE A 20 -13.62 43.65 2.26
CA PHE A 20 -12.74 42.49 2.34
C PHE A 20 -12.97 41.70 1.03
N PHE A 21 -12.14 41.98 0.02
CA PHE A 21 -11.88 40.95 -1.02
C PHE A 21 -11.13 39.83 -0.30
N GLY A 22 -11.86 38.94 0.34
CA GLY A 22 -11.32 37.66 0.71
C GLY A 22 -10.85 37.02 -0.59
N ASP A 23 -9.54 36.86 -0.77
CA ASP A 23 -8.98 36.00 -1.77
C ASP A 23 -9.62 34.62 -1.57
N CYS A 24 -10.66 34.34 -2.35
CA CYS A 24 -11.25 33.04 -2.43
C CYS A 24 -10.18 32.15 -3.10
N LYS A 25 -9.24 31.62 -2.27
CA LYS A 25 -8.28 30.64 -2.75
C LYS A 25 -9.12 29.53 -3.39
N LYS A 26 -9.10 29.47 -4.69
CA LYS A 26 -9.78 28.44 -5.46
C LYS A 26 -9.27 27.12 -4.92
N GLU A 27 -10.17 26.32 -4.36
CA GLU A 27 -9.78 25.01 -3.84
C GLU A 27 -9.10 24.23 -4.96
N GLU A 28 -7.89 23.74 -4.71
CA GLU A 28 -7.08 23.04 -5.70
C GLU A 28 -7.69 21.67 -6.07
N TYR A 29 -8.55 21.14 -5.23
CA TYR A 29 -9.32 19.89 -5.43
C TYR A 29 -10.55 19.86 -4.51
N GLN A 30 -11.45 18.93 -4.78
CA GLN A 30 -12.64 18.66 -3.99
C GLN A 30 -12.60 17.22 -3.47
N ILE A 31 -13.27 16.97 -2.35
CA ILE A 31 -13.41 15.64 -1.74
C ILE A 31 -14.87 15.22 -1.84
N GLU A 32 -15.10 14.06 -2.46
CA GLU A 32 -16.41 13.44 -2.58
C GLU A 32 -16.41 12.10 -1.84
N THR A 33 -17.34 11.89 -0.92
CA THR A 33 -17.57 10.59 -0.31
C THR A 33 -18.38 9.73 -1.28
N VAL A 34 -17.87 8.54 -1.59
CA VAL A 34 -18.47 7.64 -2.58
C VAL A 34 -18.75 6.26 -2.00
N GLU A 35 -19.67 5.55 -2.64
CA GLU A 35 -20.01 4.17 -2.30
C GLU A 35 -20.04 3.31 -3.56
N PHE A 36 -19.55 2.08 -3.45
CA PHE A 36 -19.68 1.04 -4.45
C PHE A 36 -19.91 -0.32 -3.77
N ARG A 37 -20.17 -1.36 -4.54
CA ARG A 37 -20.49 -2.69 -3.99
C ARG A 37 -19.66 -3.79 -4.68
N ASN A 38 -19.35 -4.82 -3.88
CA ASN A 38 -18.96 -6.13 -4.37
C ASN A 38 -19.97 -7.15 -3.81
N GLY A 39 -20.91 -7.58 -4.63
CA GLY A 39 -22.06 -8.37 -4.20
C GLY A 39 -22.87 -7.64 -3.11
N SER A 40 -23.07 -8.28 -1.98
CA SER A 40 -23.79 -7.70 -0.83
C SER A 40 -22.94 -6.73 -0.02
N ILE A 41 -21.62 -6.73 -0.17
CA ILE A 41 -20.71 -5.89 0.61
C ILE A 41 -20.68 -4.48 0.02
N LYS A 42 -20.93 -3.50 0.90
CA LYS A 42 -20.85 -2.08 0.59
C LYS A 42 -19.46 -1.56 0.98
N PHE A 43 -18.83 -0.81 0.08
CA PHE A 43 -17.57 -0.14 0.29
C PHE A 43 -17.77 1.37 0.34
N LYS A 44 -17.03 2.01 1.24
CA LYS A 44 -16.97 3.46 1.39
C LYS A 44 -15.63 3.95 0.87
N GLY A 45 -15.67 5.02 0.07
CA GLY A 45 -14.46 5.61 -0.52
C GLY A 45 -14.45 7.12 -0.40
N THR A 46 -13.28 7.68 -0.59
CA THR A 46 -13.04 9.12 -0.80
C THR A 46 -12.51 9.30 -2.22
N PHE A 47 -13.24 10.05 -3.02
CA PHE A 47 -12.82 10.44 -4.36
C PHE A 47 -12.28 11.86 -4.31
N TYR A 48 -10.96 11.98 -4.52
CA TYR A 48 -10.28 13.25 -4.64
C TYR A 48 -10.44 13.75 -6.07
N LYS A 49 -11.23 14.80 -6.24
CA LYS A 49 -11.62 15.33 -7.53
C LYS A 49 -10.82 16.59 -7.85
N PRO A 50 -10.09 16.65 -8.97
CA PRO A 50 -9.40 17.86 -9.38
C PRO A 50 -10.36 19.03 -9.61
N SER A 51 -9.88 20.26 -9.39
CA SER A 51 -10.62 21.49 -9.75
C SER A 51 -10.42 21.91 -11.21
N SER A 52 -9.63 21.14 -11.99
CA SER A 52 -9.50 21.31 -13.44
C SER A 52 -10.74 20.83 -14.19
N SER A 53 -10.78 21.03 -15.50
CA SER A 53 -11.89 20.54 -16.34
C SER A 53 -11.86 19.02 -16.49
N ALA A 54 -13.02 18.37 -16.38
CA ALA A 54 -13.20 16.96 -16.71
C ALA A 54 -13.09 16.74 -18.25
N PRO A 55 -12.84 15.51 -18.72
CA PRO A 55 -12.64 14.28 -17.92
C PRO A 55 -11.22 14.15 -17.36
N TYR A 56 -11.09 13.57 -16.14
CA TYR A 56 -9.81 13.42 -15.45
C TYR A 56 -9.16 12.06 -15.70
N PRO A 57 -7.82 11.96 -15.83
CA PRO A 57 -7.11 10.74 -15.50
C PRO A 57 -7.46 10.31 -14.07
N VAL A 58 -7.46 9.01 -13.78
CA VAL A 58 -7.81 8.52 -12.44
C VAL A 58 -6.89 7.41 -11.95
N ILE A 59 -6.63 7.43 -10.65
CA ILE A 59 -5.91 6.41 -9.92
C ILE A 59 -6.88 5.73 -8.96
N VAL A 60 -6.90 4.40 -8.94
CA VAL A 60 -7.46 3.61 -7.83
C VAL A 60 -6.31 3.13 -6.97
N LEU A 61 -6.35 3.41 -5.67
CA LEU A 61 -5.31 3.01 -4.74
C LEU A 61 -5.60 1.61 -4.18
N ALA A 62 -4.71 0.66 -4.42
CA ALA A 62 -4.75 -0.68 -3.87
C ALA A 62 -3.93 -0.76 -2.58
N HIS A 63 -4.53 -1.31 -1.52
CA HIS A 63 -4.01 -1.26 -0.16
C HIS A 63 -2.80 -2.18 0.07
N GLY A 64 -1.93 -1.74 0.98
CA GLY A 64 -0.96 -2.59 1.67
C GLY A 64 -1.61 -3.52 2.69
N SER A 65 -0.80 -4.21 3.50
CA SER A 65 -1.27 -5.03 4.62
C SER A 65 -1.93 -4.21 5.73
N GLY A 66 -2.56 -4.90 6.68
CA GLY A 66 -3.20 -4.26 7.83
C GLY A 66 -4.57 -3.64 7.53
N LYS A 67 -5.10 -2.93 8.54
CA LYS A 67 -6.42 -2.27 8.50
C LYS A 67 -6.36 -0.94 7.74
N GLY A 68 -6.11 -0.99 6.44
CA GLY A 68 -6.09 0.20 5.59
C GLY A 68 -7.47 0.83 5.45
N ASN A 69 -7.57 2.13 5.69
CA ASN A 69 -8.79 2.90 5.46
C ASN A 69 -8.47 4.19 4.70
N ARG A 70 -9.50 4.81 4.13
CA ARG A 70 -9.38 6.01 3.28
C ARG A 70 -8.80 7.24 3.98
N GLY A 71 -8.81 7.26 5.34
CA GLY A 71 -8.21 8.32 6.15
C GLY A 71 -6.79 8.04 6.61
N SER A 72 -6.20 6.91 6.20
CA SER A 72 -4.84 6.55 6.62
C SER A 72 -3.81 7.56 6.11
N PHE A 73 -2.92 8.00 7.01
CA PHE A 73 -1.91 9.03 6.75
C PHE A 73 -0.94 8.69 5.60
N TYR A 74 -0.79 7.43 5.26
CA TYR A 74 0.06 6.96 4.16
C TYR A 74 -0.67 6.87 2.82
N TYR A 75 -2.01 6.97 2.79
CA TYR A 75 -2.80 7.01 1.56
C TYR A 75 -3.26 8.42 1.18
N THR A 76 -3.65 9.24 2.17
CA THR A 76 -4.18 10.59 1.91
C THR A 76 -3.22 11.48 1.11
N PRO A 77 -1.87 11.41 1.27
CA PRO A 77 -0.96 12.19 0.46
C PRO A 77 -1.06 11.93 -1.06
N TYR A 78 -1.41 10.71 -1.46
CA TYR A 78 -1.66 10.41 -2.88
C TYR A 78 -2.90 11.16 -3.40
N GLY A 79 -4.00 11.11 -2.65
CA GLY A 79 -5.22 11.84 -2.99
C GLY A 79 -4.96 13.34 -3.15
N GLU A 80 -4.33 13.93 -2.14
CA GLU A 80 -4.03 15.37 -2.09
C GLU A 80 -3.05 15.80 -3.20
N TYR A 81 -1.97 15.06 -3.40
CA TYR A 81 -0.95 15.44 -4.38
C TYR A 81 -1.48 15.32 -5.81
N PHE A 82 -2.03 14.15 -6.18
CA PHE A 82 -2.41 13.91 -7.57
C PHE A 82 -3.63 14.72 -7.99
N SER A 83 -4.60 14.97 -7.09
CA SER A 83 -5.74 15.81 -7.42
C SER A 83 -5.35 17.26 -7.70
N LYS A 84 -4.39 17.82 -6.96
CA LYS A 84 -3.78 19.13 -7.26
C LYS A 84 -3.06 19.14 -8.62
N LYS A 85 -2.62 17.99 -9.09
CA LYS A 85 -1.99 17.82 -10.40
C LYS A 85 -2.98 17.45 -11.50
N GLY A 86 -4.30 17.51 -11.26
CA GLY A 86 -5.32 17.23 -12.25
C GLY A 86 -5.55 15.74 -12.53
N ILE A 87 -5.18 14.85 -11.60
CA ILE A 87 -5.43 13.42 -11.67
C ILE A 87 -6.35 13.06 -10.48
N ALA A 88 -7.53 12.52 -10.76
CA ALA A 88 -8.44 12.08 -9.71
C ALA A 88 -7.89 10.84 -8.99
N VAL A 89 -8.25 10.66 -7.71
CA VAL A 89 -7.82 9.49 -6.93
C VAL A 89 -8.99 8.93 -6.13
N LEU A 90 -9.22 7.63 -6.25
CA LEU A 90 -10.10 6.88 -5.36
C LEU A 90 -9.27 6.16 -4.28
N ILE A 91 -9.55 6.48 -3.03
CA ILE A 91 -9.08 5.75 -1.85
C ILE A 91 -10.32 5.21 -1.14
N PHE A 92 -10.38 3.91 -0.89
CA PHE A 92 -11.53 3.30 -0.23
C PHE A 92 -11.14 2.57 1.06
N ASP A 93 -12.08 2.34 1.95
CA ASP A 93 -11.85 1.54 3.14
C ASP A 93 -11.76 0.07 2.73
N LYS A 94 -10.68 -0.60 3.15
CA LYS A 94 -10.49 -2.03 2.92
C LYS A 94 -11.65 -2.82 3.54
N ARG A 95 -11.97 -3.98 3.00
CA ARG A 95 -12.99 -4.90 3.52
C ARG A 95 -12.91 -5.03 5.04
N GLY A 96 -14.02 -4.81 5.74
CA GLY A 96 -14.12 -4.88 7.21
C GLY A 96 -13.34 -3.82 7.97
N THR A 97 -12.99 -2.70 7.32
CA THR A 97 -12.33 -1.55 7.97
C THR A 97 -13.10 -0.25 7.70
N GLY A 98 -12.87 0.77 8.53
CA GLY A 98 -13.51 2.06 8.39
C GLY A 98 -15.05 1.94 8.34
N GLU A 99 -15.66 2.43 7.27
CA GLU A 99 -17.10 2.33 7.03
C GLU A 99 -17.46 1.28 5.96
N SER A 100 -16.50 0.50 5.46
CA SER A 100 -16.74 -0.61 4.54
C SER A 100 -17.23 -1.85 5.28
N GLY A 101 -18.21 -2.53 4.68
CA GLY A 101 -18.73 -3.80 5.17
C GLY A 101 -17.76 -4.97 4.98
N GLY A 102 -18.25 -6.16 5.34
CA GLY A 102 -17.48 -7.39 5.31
C GLY A 102 -16.70 -7.64 6.60
N ILE A 103 -15.79 -8.60 6.54
CA ILE A 103 -14.95 -8.99 7.68
C ILE A 103 -13.51 -8.72 7.33
N TYR A 104 -12.79 -8.06 8.23
CA TYR A 104 -11.34 -7.90 8.13
C TYR A 104 -10.65 -9.22 8.50
N ASP A 105 -9.71 -9.65 7.67
CA ASP A 105 -8.85 -10.80 7.90
C ASP A 105 -7.40 -10.33 7.80
N GLU A 106 -6.58 -10.62 8.81
CA GLU A 106 -5.14 -10.29 8.81
C GLU A 106 -4.38 -11.14 7.78
N ASN A 107 -4.90 -12.33 7.48
CA ASN A 107 -4.38 -13.26 6.50
C ASN A 107 -5.41 -13.48 5.36
N PRO A 108 -5.68 -12.46 4.54
CA PRO A 108 -6.79 -12.47 3.62
C PRO A 108 -6.56 -13.44 2.44
N ASP A 109 -7.66 -13.95 1.91
CA ASP A 109 -7.65 -14.47 0.55
C ASP A 109 -7.47 -13.30 -0.42
N PHE A 110 -6.35 -13.31 -1.17
CA PHE A 110 -6.05 -12.25 -2.13
C PHE A 110 -7.06 -12.16 -3.25
N SER A 111 -7.76 -13.25 -3.57
CA SER A 111 -8.83 -13.26 -4.57
C SER A 111 -10.01 -12.40 -4.13
N LEU A 112 -10.35 -12.39 -2.83
CA LEU A 112 -11.39 -11.53 -2.29
C LEU A 112 -11.00 -10.05 -2.38
N LEU A 113 -9.75 -9.73 -2.01
CA LEU A 113 -9.25 -8.36 -2.11
C LEU A 113 -9.12 -7.90 -3.58
N ALA A 114 -8.78 -8.82 -4.48
CA ALA A 114 -8.72 -8.56 -5.91
C ALA A 114 -10.11 -8.25 -6.48
N ALA A 115 -11.14 -9.00 -6.06
CA ALA A 115 -12.52 -8.71 -6.45
C ALA A 115 -13.00 -7.33 -5.94
N ASP A 116 -12.62 -6.94 -4.72
CA ASP A 116 -12.92 -5.60 -4.20
C ASP A 116 -12.24 -4.51 -5.02
N LEU A 117 -10.98 -4.69 -5.38
CA LEU A 117 -10.23 -3.77 -6.23
C LEU A 117 -10.84 -3.66 -7.64
N GLN A 118 -11.32 -4.78 -8.19
CA GLN A 118 -12.02 -4.79 -9.48
C GLN A 118 -13.28 -3.92 -9.45
N GLU A 119 -14.10 -4.05 -8.40
CA GLU A 119 -15.31 -3.24 -8.27
C GLU A 119 -14.99 -1.75 -8.02
N ALA A 120 -13.94 -1.44 -7.26
CA ALA A 120 -13.45 -0.07 -7.11
C ALA A 120 -13.02 0.53 -8.47
N PHE A 121 -12.30 -0.25 -9.30
CA PHE A 121 -11.88 0.19 -10.62
C PHE A 121 -13.08 0.35 -11.58
N LYS A 122 -14.01 -0.60 -11.60
CA LYS A 122 -15.26 -0.50 -12.39
C LYS A 122 -16.08 0.73 -11.99
N TYR A 123 -16.15 1.02 -10.69
CA TYR A 123 -16.84 2.21 -10.20
C TYR A 123 -16.27 3.49 -10.83
N VAL A 124 -14.95 3.68 -10.81
CA VAL A 124 -14.34 4.92 -11.33
C VAL A 124 -14.44 5.03 -12.85
N ILE A 125 -14.27 3.94 -13.61
CA ILE A 125 -14.39 4.00 -15.08
C ILE A 125 -15.82 4.18 -15.58
N ASN A 126 -16.82 3.98 -14.73
CA ASN A 126 -18.24 4.26 -15.06
C ASN A 126 -18.65 5.70 -14.76
N ARG A 127 -17.79 6.50 -14.14
CA ARG A 127 -18.05 7.93 -13.90
C ARG A 127 -17.95 8.72 -15.20
N GLN A 128 -18.81 9.71 -15.37
CA GLN A 128 -18.81 10.58 -16.55
C GLN A 128 -17.67 11.62 -16.54
N ASP A 129 -17.15 11.94 -15.35
CA ASP A 129 -16.08 12.90 -15.14
C ASP A 129 -14.68 12.28 -15.21
N VAL A 130 -14.56 11.00 -15.59
CA VAL A 130 -13.30 10.25 -15.69
C VAL A 130 -12.94 9.91 -17.13
N ASP A 131 -11.68 10.14 -17.50
CA ASP A 131 -11.10 9.64 -18.76
C ASP A 131 -10.73 8.16 -18.59
N LYS A 132 -11.61 7.29 -19.10
CA LYS A 132 -11.44 5.83 -19.00
C LYS A 132 -10.16 5.32 -19.65
N SER A 133 -9.65 6.03 -20.66
CA SER A 133 -8.41 5.68 -21.36
C SER A 133 -7.15 5.99 -20.56
N LYS A 134 -7.31 6.71 -19.44
CA LYS A 134 -6.23 7.12 -18.51
C LYS A 134 -6.51 6.68 -17.06
N ALA A 135 -7.27 5.59 -16.90
CA ALA A 135 -7.54 4.99 -15.62
C ALA A 135 -6.46 3.95 -15.27
N GLY A 136 -5.88 4.04 -14.09
CA GLY A 136 -4.83 3.13 -13.64
C GLY A 136 -4.92 2.79 -12.16
N ILE A 137 -4.00 1.94 -11.73
CA ILE A 137 -3.91 1.44 -10.36
C ILE A 137 -2.53 1.78 -9.79
N ILE A 138 -2.50 2.31 -8.57
CA ILE A 138 -1.28 2.36 -7.75
C ILE A 138 -1.48 1.40 -6.58
N GLY A 139 -0.58 0.45 -6.41
CA GLY A 139 -0.59 -0.48 -5.30
C GLY A 139 0.62 -0.33 -4.40
N ILE A 140 0.43 -0.62 -3.12
CA ILE A 140 1.48 -0.51 -2.11
C ILE A 140 1.63 -1.86 -1.40
N SER A 141 2.88 -2.34 -1.27
CA SER A 141 3.23 -3.50 -0.45
C SER A 141 2.39 -4.75 -0.77
N GLN A 142 1.49 -5.20 0.10
CA GLN A 142 0.59 -6.36 -0.10
C GLN A 142 -0.16 -6.34 -1.44
N ALA A 143 -0.32 -5.18 -2.04
CA ALA A 143 -0.95 -5.05 -3.36
C ALA A 143 -0.23 -5.87 -4.45
N ALA A 144 1.04 -6.25 -4.24
CA ALA A 144 1.78 -7.16 -5.10
C ALA A 144 1.09 -8.52 -5.34
N TRP A 145 0.33 -8.98 -4.35
CA TRP A 145 -0.39 -10.26 -4.40
C TRP A 145 -1.85 -10.10 -4.85
N VAL A 146 -2.38 -8.89 -4.76
CA VAL A 146 -3.78 -8.56 -5.09
C VAL A 146 -3.93 -8.10 -6.54
N ILE A 147 -3.12 -7.15 -6.96
CA ILE A 147 -3.22 -6.50 -8.28
C ILE A 147 -3.13 -7.52 -9.43
N PRO A 148 -2.17 -8.46 -9.48
CA PRO A 148 -2.05 -9.33 -10.63
C PRO A 148 -3.23 -10.30 -10.77
N ILE A 149 -3.95 -10.60 -9.69
CA ILE A 149 -5.23 -11.33 -9.74
C ILE A 149 -6.34 -10.42 -10.28
N ALA A 150 -6.42 -9.18 -9.77
CA ALA A 150 -7.45 -8.23 -10.19
C ALA A 150 -7.35 -7.91 -11.69
N LEU A 151 -6.15 -7.70 -12.20
CA LEU A 151 -5.90 -7.33 -13.59
C LEU A 151 -6.29 -8.40 -14.61
N GLN A 152 -6.41 -9.68 -14.20
CA GLN A 152 -6.85 -10.74 -15.11
C GLN A 152 -8.31 -10.57 -15.55
N ASN A 153 -9.12 -9.83 -14.80
CA ASN A 153 -10.53 -9.59 -15.07
C ASN A 153 -10.84 -8.10 -15.30
N LEU A 154 -9.81 -7.27 -15.48
CA LEU A 154 -9.95 -5.85 -15.81
C LEU A 154 -9.42 -5.59 -17.21
N ASN A 155 -10.24 -4.90 -18.02
CA ASN A 155 -9.85 -4.43 -19.33
C ASN A 155 -9.50 -2.94 -19.27
N ASN A 156 -8.62 -2.50 -20.18
CA ASN A 156 -8.31 -1.08 -20.38
C ASN A 156 -7.70 -0.39 -19.16
N VAL A 157 -6.88 -1.10 -18.38
CA VAL A 157 -6.04 -0.47 -17.34
C VAL A 157 -4.87 0.21 -18.03
N ALA A 158 -4.84 1.54 -17.98
CA ALA A 158 -3.88 2.36 -18.73
C ALA A 158 -2.45 2.23 -18.16
N PHE A 159 -2.33 2.04 -16.86
CA PHE A 159 -1.06 1.85 -16.16
C PHE A 159 -1.26 1.15 -14.82
N THR A 160 -0.23 0.44 -14.39
CA THR A 160 -0.16 -0.16 -13.04
C THR A 160 1.17 0.20 -12.42
N ILE A 161 1.13 0.80 -11.23
CA ILE A 161 2.32 1.21 -10.49
C ILE A 161 2.35 0.43 -9.18
N CYS A 162 3.43 -0.32 -8.96
CA CYS A 162 3.64 -1.15 -7.79
C CYS A 162 4.73 -0.53 -6.92
N THR A 163 4.34 0.07 -5.80
CA THR A 163 5.22 0.75 -4.86
C THR A 163 5.57 -0.17 -3.71
N SER A 164 6.86 -0.42 -3.51
CA SER A 164 7.37 -1.31 -2.45
C SER A 164 6.65 -2.66 -2.40
N CYS A 165 6.39 -3.21 -3.57
CA CYS A 165 5.64 -4.45 -3.77
C CYS A 165 6.61 -5.64 -3.74
N PRO A 166 6.53 -6.56 -2.74
CA PRO A 166 7.36 -7.76 -2.72
C PRO A 166 6.95 -8.72 -3.85
N MET A 167 7.94 -9.19 -4.61
CA MET A 167 7.70 -10.14 -5.70
C MET A 167 7.91 -11.59 -5.29
N VAL A 168 8.16 -11.82 -4.03
CA VAL A 168 8.25 -13.12 -3.36
C VAL A 168 6.88 -13.55 -2.80
N ALA A 169 6.75 -14.81 -2.39
CA ALA A 169 5.57 -15.26 -1.66
C ALA A 169 5.44 -14.54 -0.29
N PRO A 170 4.23 -14.39 0.28
CA PRO A 170 4.03 -13.73 1.56
C PRO A 170 4.96 -14.23 2.67
N TYR A 171 5.06 -15.55 2.86
CA TYR A 171 5.92 -16.12 3.91
C TYR A 171 7.40 -15.75 3.74
N GLN A 172 7.89 -15.57 2.52
CA GLN A 172 9.28 -15.16 2.27
C GLN A 172 9.50 -13.70 2.67
N SER A 173 8.50 -12.84 2.46
CA SER A 173 8.52 -11.47 2.97
C SER A 173 8.50 -11.44 4.50
N ASP A 174 7.70 -12.31 5.14
CA ASP A 174 7.62 -12.44 6.59
C ASP A 174 8.95 -12.96 7.17
N LEU A 175 9.58 -13.94 6.51
CA LEU A 175 10.91 -14.45 6.92
C LEU A 175 11.99 -13.35 6.82
N PHE A 176 11.93 -12.50 5.80
CA PHE A 176 12.85 -11.36 5.69
C PHE A 176 12.71 -10.41 6.90
N GLN A 177 11.47 -10.05 7.27
CA GLN A 177 11.21 -9.22 8.44
C GLN A 177 11.64 -9.91 9.72
N LYS A 178 11.33 -11.22 9.86
CA LYS A 178 11.72 -12.02 11.01
C LYS A 178 13.24 -12.06 11.20
N GLY A 179 14.00 -12.24 10.14
CA GLY A 179 15.47 -12.24 10.20
C GLY A 179 16.03 -10.91 10.72
N ARG A 180 15.46 -9.79 10.29
CA ARG A 180 15.82 -8.47 10.80
C ARG A 180 15.47 -8.30 12.27
N GLN A 181 14.25 -8.68 12.65
CA GLN A 181 13.79 -8.64 14.04
C GLN A 181 14.73 -9.42 14.96
N LEU A 182 15.09 -10.65 14.59
CA LEU A 182 16.01 -11.48 15.36
C LEU A 182 17.39 -10.82 15.53
N LYS A 183 17.88 -10.15 14.48
CA LYS A 183 19.14 -9.41 14.57
C LYS A 183 19.06 -8.23 15.55
N GLU A 184 17.96 -7.52 15.57
CA GLU A 184 17.70 -6.42 16.53
C GLU A 184 17.52 -6.95 17.96
N GLU A 185 16.96 -8.15 18.13
CA GLU A 185 16.85 -8.87 19.40
C GLU A 185 18.19 -9.43 19.89
N GLY A 186 19.27 -9.32 19.09
CA GLY A 186 20.62 -9.69 19.46
C GLY A 186 20.99 -11.16 19.18
N PHE A 187 20.21 -11.86 18.37
CA PHE A 187 20.58 -13.19 17.89
C PHE A 187 21.82 -13.13 17.01
N ASN A 188 22.70 -14.13 17.12
CA ASN A 188 23.83 -14.26 16.20
C ASN A 188 23.39 -14.76 14.82
N ASP A 189 24.20 -14.52 13.81
CA ASP A 189 23.86 -14.82 12.42
C ASP A 189 23.60 -16.33 12.18
N THR A 190 24.27 -17.22 12.92
CA THR A 190 24.04 -18.67 12.82
C THR A 190 22.65 -19.06 13.32
N ASP A 191 22.27 -18.58 14.50
CA ASP A 191 20.93 -18.84 15.04
C ASP A 191 19.83 -18.27 14.12
N ILE A 192 20.04 -17.06 13.59
CA ILE A 192 19.10 -16.44 12.63
C ILE A 192 18.91 -17.36 11.43
N VAL A 193 19.98 -17.84 10.82
CA VAL A 193 19.90 -18.75 9.65
C VAL A 193 19.13 -20.01 10.00
N HIS A 194 19.41 -20.64 11.14
CA HIS A 194 18.73 -21.86 11.58
C HIS A 194 17.24 -21.63 11.88
N ILE A 195 16.90 -20.53 12.54
CA ILE A 195 15.50 -20.15 12.82
C ILE A 195 14.73 -19.94 11.53
N LEU A 196 15.32 -19.22 10.58
CA LEU A 196 14.68 -18.96 9.29
C LEU A 196 14.55 -20.22 8.43
N GLU A 197 15.55 -21.10 8.42
CA GLU A 197 15.50 -22.42 7.77
C GLU A 197 14.32 -23.24 8.34
N TYR A 198 14.25 -23.35 9.66
CA TYR A 198 13.19 -24.10 10.32
C TYR A 198 11.81 -23.55 10.00
N ASN A 199 11.61 -22.24 10.15
CA ASN A 199 10.32 -21.59 9.85
C ASN A 199 9.91 -21.76 8.39
N ARG A 200 10.84 -21.62 7.45
CA ARG A 200 10.60 -21.87 6.02
C ARG A 200 10.10 -23.29 5.79
N THR A 201 10.86 -24.27 6.29
CA THR A 201 10.56 -25.69 6.07
C THR A 201 9.22 -26.08 6.68
N VAL A 202 8.90 -25.57 7.88
CA VAL A 202 7.59 -25.78 8.52
C VAL A 202 6.48 -25.18 7.68
N THR A 203 6.63 -23.94 7.20
CA THR A 203 5.63 -23.25 6.39
C THR A 203 5.34 -24.02 5.11
N GLU A 204 6.39 -24.44 4.38
CA GLU A 204 6.27 -25.19 3.13
C GLU A 204 5.64 -26.57 3.36
N TYR A 205 6.04 -27.26 4.44
CA TYR A 205 5.42 -28.54 4.79
C TYR A 205 3.93 -28.38 5.11
N VAL A 206 3.56 -27.46 5.99
CA VAL A 206 2.16 -27.28 6.39
C VAL A 206 1.28 -26.89 5.20
N ALA A 207 1.80 -26.09 4.29
CA ALA A 207 1.08 -25.66 3.09
C ALA A 207 0.90 -26.78 2.05
N THR A 208 1.84 -27.74 1.99
CA THR A 208 1.92 -28.72 0.89
C THR A 208 1.85 -30.17 1.33
N PHE A 209 2.10 -30.45 2.61
CA PHE A 209 2.31 -31.76 3.23
C PHE A 209 3.46 -32.59 2.60
N LYS A 210 4.40 -31.90 1.93
CA LYS A 210 5.60 -32.54 1.37
C LYS A 210 6.76 -32.42 2.35
N ASP A 211 7.71 -33.33 2.22
CA ASP A 211 8.99 -33.31 2.95
C ASP A 211 8.88 -33.32 4.50
N ARG A 212 7.84 -33.99 5.04
CA ARG A 212 7.60 -34.12 6.49
C ARG A 212 8.84 -34.64 7.23
N GLN A 213 9.56 -35.61 6.64
CA GLN A 213 10.74 -36.17 7.27
C GLN A 213 11.81 -35.11 7.50
N TYR A 214 12.01 -34.20 6.53
CA TYR A 214 12.97 -33.12 6.67
C TYR A 214 12.63 -32.16 7.82
N VAL A 215 11.34 -31.84 8.03
CA VAL A 215 10.91 -31.06 9.21
C VAL A 215 11.23 -31.78 10.51
N ILE A 216 11.00 -33.11 10.57
CA ILE A 216 11.31 -33.93 11.73
C ILE A 216 12.83 -33.93 12.02
N ASP A 217 13.65 -34.05 10.98
CA ASP A 217 15.10 -34.04 11.10
C ASP A 217 15.61 -32.69 11.59
N LEU A 218 15.09 -31.57 11.08
CA LEU A 218 15.42 -30.24 11.57
C LEU A 218 14.99 -30.05 13.02
N LYS A 219 13.81 -30.55 13.42
CA LYS A 219 13.38 -30.54 14.82
C LYS A 219 14.36 -31.30 15.72
N GLN A 220 14.80 -32.51 15.33
CA GLN A 220 15.79 -33.25 16.10
C GLN A 220 17.13 -32.52 16.18
N LYS A 221 17.56 -31.88 15.11
CA LYS A 221 18.79 -31.10 15.03
C LYS A 221 18.75 -29.90 15.99
N TYR A 222 17.63 -29.17 16.03
CA TYR A 222 17.55 -27.89 16.74
C TYR A 222 16.87 -27.94 18.12
N LYS A 223 16.29 -29.07 18.55
CA LYS A 223 15.51 -29.18 19.80
C LYS A 223 16.27 -28.81 21.09
N LYS A 224 17.60 -28.77 21.05
CA LYS A 224 18.45 -28.40 22.21
C LYS A 224 18.83 -26.91 22.20
N GLU A 225 18.61 -26.22 21.11
CA GLU A 225 18.89 -24.80 20.97
C GLU A 225 17.98 -23.98 21.92
N LYS A 226 18.52 -22.92 22.50
CA LYS A 226 17.74 -22.07 23.42
C LYS A 226 16.53 -21.47 22.77
N TRP A 227 16.70 -20.96 21.53
CA TRP A 227 15.65 -20.33 20.75
C TRP A 227 14.53 -21.29 20.31
N PHE A 228 14.82 -22.63 20.27
CA PHE A 228 13.83 -23.60 19.78
C PHE A 228 12.62 -23.74 20.71
N LYS A 229 12.79 -23.50 22.00
CA LYS A 229 11.71 -23.59 22.99
C LYS A 229 10.64 -22.51 22.82
N ASP A 230 11.04 -21.39 22.23
CA ASP A 230 10.17 -20.23 22.01
C ASP A 230 9.43 -20.31 20.67
N LEU A 231 9.67 -21.36 19.87
CA LEU A 231 8.94 -21.60 18.63
C LEU A 231 7.54 -22.16 18.90
N GLU A 232 6.56 -21.47 18.40
CA GLU A 232 5.14 -21.79 18.64
C GLU A 232 4.63 -23.07 17.97
N TYR A 233 5.36 -23.63 17.00
CA TYR A 233 4.88 -24.73 16.19
C TYR A 233 5.58 -26.06 16.45
N SER A 234 4.78 -27.10 16.70
CA SER A 234 5.25 -28.50 16.75
C SER A 234 4.85 -29.26 15.48
N PRO A 235 5.81 -29.78 14.70
CA PRO A 235 5.53 -30.58 13.51
C PRO A 235 5.03 -32.02 13.80
N ASP A 236 4.72 -32.32 15.07
CA ASP A 236 4.20 -33.64 15.45
C ASP A 236 2.74 -33.87 15.05
N LEU A 237 2.05 -32.80 14.62
CA LEU A 237 0.69 -32.93 14.11
C LEU A 237 0.69 -33.77 12.81
N SER A 238 -0.22 -34.75 12.76
CA SER A 238 -0.52 -35.44 11.51
C SER A 238 -1.08 -34.43 10.47
N PRO A 239 -1.04 -34.74 9.16
CA PRO A 239 -1.71 -33.91 8.16
C PRO A 239 -3.18 -33.65 8.50
N GLU A 240 -3.90 -34.66 9.02
CA GLU A 240 -5.31 -34.56 9.42
C GLU A 240 -5.54 -33.57 10.57
N ASP A 241 -4.67 -33.58 11.58
CA ASP A 241 -4.75 -32.66 12.71
C ASP A 241 -4.33 -31.24 12.27
N THR A 242 -3.35 -31.13 11.41
CA THR A 242 -2.92 -29.85 10.83
C THR A 242 -4.04 -29.19 10.05
N LEU A 243 -4.78 -29.95 9.22
CA LEU A 243 -5.92 -29.44 8.43
C LEU A 243 -7.04 -28.85 9.33
N LYS A 244 -7.19 -29.32 10.56
CA LYS A 244 -8.19 -28.82 11.52
C LYS A 244 -7.77 -27.55 12.23
N THR A 245 -6.54 -27.09 12.05
CA THR A 245 -6.02 -25.89 12.73
C THR A 245 -6.29 -24.64 11.89
N ALA A 246 -6.63 -23.52 12.54
CA ALA A 246 -6.72 -22.22 11.91
C ALA A 246 -5.38 -21.80 11.24
N ARG A 247 -4.26 -22.34 11.71
CA ARG A 247 -2.92 -22.12 11.15
C ARG A 247 -2.75 -22.68 9.75
N TYR A 248 -3.41 -23.80 9.42
CA TYR A 248 -3.31 -24.38 8.08
C TYR A 248 -3.73 -23.39 7.00
N ASP A 249 -4.84 -22.71 7.18
CA ASP A 249 -5.31 -21.71 6.23
C ASP A 249 -4.33 -20.56 6.06
N HIS A 250 -3.70 -20.11 7.15
CA HIS A 250 -2.62 -19.13 7.12
C HIS A 250 -1.44 -19.61 6.25
N TYR A 251 -0.87 -20.78 6.55
CA TYR A 251 0.27 -21.29 5.81
C TYR A 251 -0.04 -21.53 4.33
N ARG A 252 -1.22 -22.07 4.03
CA ARG A 252 -1.67 -22.30 2.65
C ARG A 252 -1.76 -20.99 1.84
N LYS A 253 -2.25 -19.92 2.43
CA LYS A 253 -2.32 -18.61 1.80
C LYS A 253 -0.92 -17.96 1.68
N SER A 254 -0.06 -18.19 2.66
CA SER A 254 1.27 -17.56 2.73
C SER A 254 2.25 -18.04 1.65
N VAL A 255 2.03 -19.21 1.04
CA VAL A 255 2.87 -19.73 -0.06
C VAL A 255 2.40 -19.29 -1.45
N PHE A 256 1.47 -18.34 -1.54
CA PHE A 256 0.99 -17.81 -2.82
C PHE A 256 2.14 -17.25 -3.65
N ASN A 257 2.31 -17.77 -4.88
CA ASN A 257 3.30 -17.28 -5.83
C ASN A 257 2.66 -16.25 -6.79
N PRO A 258 3.01 -14.98 -6.72
CA PRO A 258 2.42 -13.95 -7.57
C PRO A 258 2.92 -13.98 -9.02
N ILE A 259 4.08 -14.58 -9.30
CA ILE A 259 4.79 -14.46 -10.58
C ILE A 259 3.99 -14.96 -11.77
N PRO A 260 3.35 -16.17 -11.74
CA PRO A 260 2.54 -16.63 -12.86
C PRO A 260 1.36 -15.70 -13.19
N HIS A 261 0.87 -14.95 -12.20
CA HIS A 261 -0.19 -13.95 -12.40
C HIS A 261 0.38 -12.69 -13.07
N TRP A 262 1.53 -12.17 -12.60
CA TRP A 262 2.20 -11.02 -13.21
C TRP A 262 2.62 -11.27 -14.66
N GLN A 263 3.04 -12.49 -14.99
CA GLN A 263 3.43 -12.86 -16.34
C GLN A 263 2.28 -12.74 -17.36
N LYS A 264 1.04 -12.83 -16.93
CA LYS A 264 -0.16 -12.70 -17.79
C LYS A 264 -0.56 -11.27 -18.08
N ILE A 265 -0.05 -10.29 -17.33
CA ILE A 265 -0.48 -8.89 -17.45
C ILE A 265 0.14 -8.26 -18.70
N THR A 266 -0.68 -7.57 -19.48
CA THR A 266 -0.29 -6.91 -20.74
C THR A 266 -0.28 -5.38 -20.66
N SER A 267 -0.93 -4.79 -19.64
CA SER A 267 -0.90 -3.36 -19.42
C SER A 267 0.49 -2.85 -19.00
N PRO A 268 0.81 -1.57 -19.18
CA PRO A 268 2.06 -0.98 -18.72
C PRO A 268 2.27 -1.17 -17.21
N LEU A 269 3.48 -1.61 -16.83
CA LEU A 269 3.89 -1.90 -15.46
C LEU A 269 5.07 -1.01 -15.04
N LEU A 270 4.94 -0.39 -13.87
CA LEU A 270 6.02 0.32 -13.21
C LEU A 270 6.20 -0.23 -11.79
N PHE A 271 7.37 -0.77 -11.50
CA PHE A 271 7.76 -1.18 -10.15
C PHE A 271 8.66 -0.10 -9.54
N VAL A 272 8.30 0.37 -8.35
CA VAL A 272 9.04 1.44 -7.65
C VAL A 272 9.48 0.96 -6.29
N TYR A 273 10.76 1.11 -6.00
CA TYR A 273 11.36 0.64 -4.74
C TYR A 273 12.20 1.73 -4.08
N GLY A 274 12.06 1.84 -2.76
CA GLY A 274 13.01 2.56 -1.92
C GLY A 274 14.14 1.62 -1.48
N MET A 275 15.39 1.99 -1.72
CA MET A 275 16.53 1.12 -1.39
C MET A 275 16.84 1.06 0.11
N LYS A 276 16.22 1.92 0.92
CA LYS A 276 16.24 1.87 2.39
C LYS A 276 15.01 1.15 2.99
N ASP A 277 14.24 0.47 2.14
CA ASP A 277 13.10 -0.34 2.59
C ASP A 277 13.59 -1.51 3.45
N SER A 278 13.07 -1.60 4.65
CA SER A 278 13.41 -2.62 5.63
C SER A 278 12.30 -3.65 5.85
N HIS A 279 11.18 -3.53 5.14
CA HIS A 279 10.04 -4.42 5.27
C HIS A 279 10.02 -5.55 4.26
N ILE A 280 10.59 -5.32 3.08
CA ILE A 280 10.55 -6.30 2.00
C ILE A 280 11.96 -6.58 1.47
N PRO A 281 12.20 -7.75 0.89
CA PRO A 281 13.49 -8.08 0.24
C PRO A 281 13.59 -7.38 -1.12
N VAL A 282 13.97 -6.09 -1.12
CA VAL A 282 13.99 -5.23 -2.31
C VAL A 282 14.85 -5.81 -3.43
N ASN A 283 16.11 -6.16 -3.13
CA ASN A 283 17.04 -6.65 -4.15
C ASN A 283 16.54 -7.96 -4.79
N GLU A 284 15.99 -8.87 -4.00
CA GLU A 284 15.39 -10.11 -4.49
C GLU A 284 14.15 -9.82 -5.34
N SER A 285 13.29 -8.91 -4.89
CA SER A 285 12.11 -8.50 -5.64
C SER A 285 12.46 -7.88 -6.99
N ILE A 286 13.47 -7.00 -7.04
CA ILE A 286 13.97 -6.41 -8.30
C ILE A 286 14.49 -7.51 -9.23
N LYS A 287 15.31 -8.44 -8.70
CA LYS A 287 15.86 -9.55 -9.48
C LYS A 287 14.73 -10.42 -10.07
N ILE A 288 13.72 -10.75 -9.27
CA ILE A 288 12.56 -11.52 -9.73
C ILE A 288 11.82 -10.79 -10.86
N VAL A 289 11.58 -9.48 -10.72
CA VAL A 289 10.96 -8.68 -11.79
C VAL A 289 11.79 -8.74 -13.07
N GLN A 290 13.10 -8.53 -12.97
CA GLN A 290 14.01 -8.56 -14.10
C GLN A 290 14.04 -9.92 -14.79
N ASP A 291 14.14 -11.02 -14.03
CA ASP A 291 14.22 -12.37 -14.56
C ASP A 291 12.88 -12.87 -15.12
N SER A 292 11.79 -12.65 -14.37
CA SER A 292 10.49 -13.26 -14.67
C SER A 292 9.63 -12.46 -15.65
N LEU A 293 9.90 -11.14 -15.78
CA LEU A 293 9.14 -10.22 -16.63
C LEU A 293 10.02 -9.59 -17.74
N ALA A 294 11.23 -10.11 -17.97
CA ALA A 294 12.19 -9.60 -18.95
C ALA A 294 11.62 -9.40 -20.35
N ASN A 295 10.70 -10.26 -20.78
CA ASN A 295 10.11 -10.22 -22.11
C ASN A 295 8.99 -9.16 -22.28
N LYS A 296 8.69 -8.38 -21.22
CA LYS A 296 7.65 -7.33 -21.25
C LYS A 296 8.27 -5.99 -21.62
N SER A 297 8.06 -5.55 -22.86
CA SER A 297 8.55 -4.24 -23.36
C SER A 297 7.91 -3.03 -22.67
N ASN A 298 6.79 -3.24 -21.98
CA ASN A 298 6.02 -2.23 -21.28
C ASN A 298 6.24 -2.24 -19.74
N MET A 299 7.30 -2.91 -19.25
CA MET A 299 7.67 -2.97 -17.84
C MET A 299 8.88 -2.07 -17.56
N GLN A 300 8.81 -1.33 -16.45
CA GLN A 300 9.89 -0.47 -15.96
C GLN A 300 10.11 -0.70 -14.47
N ILE A 301 11.36 -0.49 -14.03
CA ILE A 301 11.74 -0.49 -12.61
C ILE A 301 12.38 0.87 -12.31
N LYS A 302 11.96 1.50 -11.23
CA LYS A 302 12.57 2.72 -10.69
C LYS A 302 12.96 2.51 -9.24
N THR A 303 14.15 2.90 -8.88
CA THR A 303 14.66 2.88 -7.50
C THR A 303 14.92 4.29 -6.99
N PHE A 304 14.80 4.46 -5.69
CA PHE A 304 15.11 5.67 -4.95
C PHE A 304 16.06 5.30 -3.79
N ASP A 305 17.28 5.82 -3.82
CA ASP A 305 18.35 5.36 -2.93
C ASP A 305 18.14 5.71 -1.46
N GLN A 306 17.40 6.78 -1.18
CA GLN A 306 17.21 7.30 0.18
C GLN A 306 15.77 7.11 0.71
N GLU A 307 14.90 6.40 0.01
CA GLU A 307 13.53 6.14 0.40
C GLU A 307 13.36 4.77 1.06
N GLY A 308 12.45 4.75 2.05
CA GLY A 308 12.02 3.54 2.75
C GLY A 308 10.75 2.91 2.17
N HIS A 309 10.06 2.09 2.97
CA HIS A 309 8.91 1.29 2.55
C HIS A 309 7.72 2.11 2.01
N LEU A 310 7.45 3.27 2.56
CA LEU A 310 6.37 4.16 2.09
C LEU A 310 6.89 5.20 1.09
N LEU A 311 8.07 4.98 0.49
CA LEU A 311 8.79 5.97 -0.32
C LEU A 311 8.98 7.31 0.38
N GLN A 312 8.99 7.29 1.71
CA GLN A 312 9.41 8.43 2.52
C GLN A 312 10.94 8.55 2.51
N SER A 313 11.42 9.79 2.51
CA SER A 313 12.86 10.05 2.63
C SER A 313 13.38 9.60 4.00
N VAL A 314 14.40 8.76 4.02
CA VAL A 314 15.04 8.22 5.22
C VAL A 314 16.41 8.87 5.37
N LYS A 315 16.53 9.85 6.26
CA LYS A 315 17.80 10.57 6.52
C LYS A 315 18.81 9.72 7.29
N GLU A 316 18.30 8.81 8.11
CA GLU A 316 19.05 7.79 8.85
C GLU A 316 18.34 6.45 8.62
N PRO A 317 19.00 5.28 8.76
CA PRO A 317 18.30 4.02 8.77
C PRO A 317 17.42 3.98 10.03
N ILE A 318 16.25 4.58 9.94
CA ILE A 318 15.23 4.51 10.99
C ILE A 318 14.61 3.13 10.85
N GLU A 319 15.03 2.25 11.73
CA GLU A 319 14.47 0.92 11.85
C GLU A 319 12.99 1.02 12.15
N VAL A 320 12.24 0.37 11.35
CA VAL A 320 10.78 0.49 11.29
C VAL A 320 10.09 -0.08 12.52
N LEU A 321 10.73 -0.98 13.26
CA LEU A 321 10.21 -1.51 14.53
C LEU A 321 10.10 -0.45 15.63
N ASN A 322 10.91 0.60 15.59
CA ASN A 322 10.75 1.78 16.46
C ASN A 322 9.76 2.82 15.90
N TYR A 323 9.02 2.48 14.86
CA TYR A 323 8.12 3.39 14.16
C TYR A 323 7.02 3.96 15.08
N GLY A 324 6.50 3.15 16.01
CA GLY A 324 5.44 3.59 16.93
C GLY A 324 5.81 4.77 17.83
N ILE A 325 7.03 4.81 18.35
CA ILE A 325 7.46 5.86 19.30
C ILE A 325 8.09 7.06 18.60
N LYS A 326 8.91 6.83 17.57
CA LYS A 326 9.56 7.93 16.81
C LYS A 326 8.56 8.73 15.97
N HIS A 327 7.44 8.15 15.56
CA HIS A 327 6.35 8.85 14.88
C HIS A 327 5.73 9.99 15.68
N ILE A 328 5.64 9.81 16.98
CA ILE A 328 5.09 10.86 17.88
C ILE A 328 6.02 12.08 17.88
N LEU A 329 7.32 11.86 17.65
CA LEU A 329 8.34 12.92 17.74
C LEU A 329 8.73 13.55 16.40
N GLN A 330 8.57 12.86 15.28
CA GLN A 330 9.06 13.30 13.95
C GLN A 330 7.96 13.59 12.91
N GLY A 331 6.70 13.42 13.27
CA GLY A 331 5.58 13.55 12.36
C GLY A 331 5.33 12.26 11.55
N LYS A 332 4.14 12.17 10.95
CA LYS A 332 3.73 11.01 10.14
C LYS A 332 4.53 11.00 8.83
N PRO A 333 5.15 9.87 8.44
CA PRO A 333 5.90 9.80 7.19
C PRO A 333 4.96 10.00 6.01
N LYS A 334 5.46 10.71 5.03
CA LYS A 334 4.77 10.93 3.76
C LYS A 334 5.67 10.47 2.63
N PRO A 335 5.11 9.99 1.51
CA PRO A 335 5.89 9.74 0.30
C PRO A 335 6.70 10.97 -0.07
N SER A 336 7.94 10.77 -0.54
CA SER A 336 8.81 11.89 -0.92
C SER A 336 8.23 12.65 -2.11
N PHE A 337 8.52 13.95 -2.18
CA PHE A 337 8.08 14.76 -3.30
C PHE A 337 8.67 14.25 -4.62
N GLU A 338 9.91 13.80 -4.60
CA GLU A 338 10.61 13.26 -5.77
C GLU A 338 9.89 12.02 -6.34
N TYR A 339 9.49 11.08 -5.46
CA TYR A 339 8.69 9.93 -5.88
C TYR A 339 7.34 10.33 -6.46
N LEU A 340 6.58 11.18 -5.78
CA LEU A 340 5.27 11.63 -6.26
C LEU A 340 5.37 12.37 -7.59
N GLN A 341 6.39 13.20 -7.76
CA GLN A 341 6.66 13.91 -9.00
C GLN A 341 7.01 12.93 -10.14
N PHE A 342 7.88 11.96 -9.87
CA PHE A 342 8.21 10.93 -10.85
C PHE A 342 6.97 10.15 -11.31
N VAL A 343 6.12 9.71 -10.38
CA VAL A 343 4.87 9.00 -10.70
C VAL A 343 3.92 9.87 -11.52
N ASN A 344 3.78 11.16 -11.19
CA ASN A 344 2.96 12.09 -11.97
C ASN A 344 3.48 12.23 -13.41
N ASP A 345 4.78 12.34 -13.59
CA ASP A 345 5.40 12.48 -14.91
C ASP A 345 5.25 11.18 -15.74
N TYR A 346 5.37 10.02 -15.09
CA TYR A 346 5.11 8.72 -15.71
C TYR A 346 3.65 8.61 -16.22
N ILE A 347 2.67 8.92 -15.38
CA ILE A 347 1.25 8.88 -15.75
C ILE A 347 0.95 9.82 -16.92
N ARG A 348 1.65 10.94 -17.03
CA ARG A 348 1.51 11.92 -18.12
C ARG A 348 2.30 11.57 -19.37
N GLY A 349 3.01 10.46 -19.40
CA GLY A 349 3.84 10.04 -20.54
C GLY A 349 5.05 10.93 -20.77
N LYS A 350 5.47 11.70 -19.79
CA LYS A 350 6.72 12.48 -19.86
C LYS A 350 7.89 11.53 -19.69
N LYS A 351 8.60 11.24 -20.77
CA LYS A 351 9.85 10.48 -20.72
C LYS A 351 10.91 11.29 -19.94
N LYS A 352 11.48 10.71 -18.90
CA LYS A 352 12.74 11.16 -18.31
C LYS A 352 13.83 10.16 -18.61
#